data_ca3942d0e5363a0de0eb7909556e6392
#
_entry.id   ca3942d0e5363a0de0eb7909556e6392
#
_cell.length_a   1.000
_cell.length_b   1.000
_cell.length_c   1.000
_cell.angle_alpha   90.00
_cell.angle_beta   90.00
_cell.angle_gamma   90.00
#
_symmetry.space_group_name_H-M   'P 1'
#
loop_
_entity.id
_entity.type
_entity.pdbx_description
1 polymer ?
#
loop_
_entity_poly.entity_id
_entity_poly.type
_entity_poly.pdbx_seq_one_letter_code
_entity_poly.pdbx_strand_id
1 'polypeptide(L)'
;MGPFKTLTQEEIAKINKSQKELFDRLYRLFEPPLPEGVPERLEEIVRAGGILPGDTVLDIGSGTGILIPIIKRYKPSQIYACDLSEKMLSQLKTNYPDVQTFLTDVKDLRLPQASVDVAFLNACYPNIADKAGAFDNLSRIVKPGGRVVISHPMGKTFILSLKDAMSFPLDEFPGRQSAEELFKPYGFEVASFTDQAQLYILVLKKAASGL
;
A
#
# COMPACT_ATOMS: atom_id res chain seq x y z
N MET A 1 -21.26 12.56 -3.14
CA MET A 1 -20.90 11.24 -2.57
C MET A 1 -19.57 10.84 -3.20
N GLY A 2 -18.57 10.45 -2.42
CA GLY A 2 -17.27 10.06 -2.97
C GLY A 2 -17.34 8.75 -3.76
N PRO A 3 -16.31 8.40 -4.54
CA PRO A 3 -16.30 7.22 -5.41
C PRO A 3 -16.19 5.90 -4.64
N PHE A 4 -15.76 5.93 -3.38
CA PHE A 4 -15.64 4.74 -2.53
C PHE A 4 -16.89 4.51 -1.68
N LYS A 5 -17.15 3.24 -1.33
CA LYS A 5 -18.19 2.87 -0.38
C LYS A 5 -17.93 3.55 0.97
N THR A 6 -18.95 4.18 1.53
CA THR A 6 -18.88 4.80 2.85
C THR A 6 -19.25 3.76 3.91
N LEU A 7 -18.36 3.56 4.88
CA LEU A 7 -18.58 2.76 6.09
C LEU A 7 -18.66 3.66 7.32
N THR A 8 -19.37 3.23 8.33
CA THR A 8 -19.39 3.90 9.65
C THR A 8 -18.06 3.66 10.37
N GLN A 9 -17.72 4.53 11.32
CA GLN A 9 -16.50 4.36 12.13
C GLN A 9 -16.51 3.03 12.91
N GLU A 10 -17.66 2.55 13.33
CA GLU A 10 -17.82 1.27 14.01
C GLU A 10 -17.52 0.08 13.06
N GLU A 11 -18.03 0.12 11.83
CA GLU A 11 -17.74 -0.89 10.80
C GLU A 11 -16.24 -0.93 10.47
N ILE A 12 -15.61 0.25 10.26
CA ILE A 12 -14.18 0.38 10.01
C ILE A 12 -13.38 -0.24 11.18
N ALA A 13 -13.69 0.13 12.41
CA ALA A 13 -13.00 -0.38 13.59
C ALA A 13 -13.12 -1.91 13.72
N LYS A 14 -14.31 -2.48 13.44
CA LYS A 14 -14.54 -3.92 13.44
C LYS A 14 -13.73 -4.65 12.37
N ILE A 15 -13.69 -4.12 11.16
CA ILE A 15 -12.90 -4.67 10.04
C ILE A 15 -11.42 -4.64 10.40
N ASN A 16 -10.90 -3.48 10.81
CA ASN A 16 -9.49 -3.30 11.18
C ASN A 16 -9.07 -4.23 12.32
N LYS A 17 -9.94 -4.43 13.32
CA LYS A 17 -9.68 -5.39 14.41
C LYS A 17 -9.54 -6.82 13.89
N SER A 18 -10.47 -7.26 13.04
CA SER A 18 -10.44 -8.62 12.47
C SER A 18 -9.20 -8.83 11.60
N GLN A 19 -8.80 -7.83 10.82
CA GLN A 19 -7.58 -7.85 10.02
C GLN A 19 -6.33 -7.94 10.90
N LYS A 20 -6.22 -7.08 11.91
CA LYS A 20 -5.11 -7.11 12.87
C LYS A 20 -4.96 -8.49 13.49
N GLU A 21 -6.05 -9.06 14.01
CA GLU A 21 -6.04 -10.38 14.64
C GLU A 21 -5.61 -11.50 13.67
N LEU A 22 -6.03 -11.44 12.40
CA LEU A 22 -5.63 -12.38 11.38
C LEU A 22 -4.14 -12.24 11.05
N PHE A 23 -3.67 -11.04 10.75
CA PHE A 23 -2.28 -10.79 10.35
C PHE A 23 -1.30 -11.00 11.51
N ASP A 24 -1.69 -10.71 12.75
CA ASP A 24 -0.92 -11.06 13.95
C ASP A 24 -0.72 -12.59 14.10
N ARG A 25 -1.65 -13.42 13.60
CA ARG A 25 -1.50 -14.89 13.61
C ARG A 25 -0.67 -15.40 12.45
N LEU A 26 -0.78 -14.77 11.28
CA LEU A 26 -0.22 -15.27 10.03
C LEU A 26 1.11 -14.62 9.65
N TYR A 27 1.71 -13.76 10.49
CA TYR A 27 2.88 -12.94 10.13
C TYR A 27 4.04 -13.76 9.53
N ARG A 28 4.26 -14.99 10.02
CA ARG A 28 5.32 -15.87 9.51
C ARG A 28 5.11 -16.35 8.08
N LEU A 29 3.88 -16.37 7.58
CA LEU A 29 3.58 -16.75 6.20
C LEU A 29 4.03 -15.68 5.19
N PHE A 30 4.31 -14.48 5.66
CA PHE A 30 4.78 -13.36 4.85
C PHE A 30 6.31 -13.18 4.89
N GLU A 31 7.01 -14.11 5.54
CA GLU A 31 8.48 -14.15 5.58
C GLU A 31 9.04 -15.08 4.50
N PRO A 32 10.28 -14.86 4.03
CA PRO A 32 10.96 -15.79 3.14
C PRO A 32 11.07 -17.22 3.74
N PRO A 33 11.06 -18.27 2.89
CA PRO A 33 11.10 -18.22 1.43
C PRO A 33 9.74 -17.89 0.80
N LEU A 34 9.76 -17.00 -0.20
CA LEU A 34 8.57 -16.60 -0.94
C LEU A 34 8.24 -17.60 -2.05
N PRO A 35 6.97 -17.69 -2.51
CA PRO A 35 6.61 -18.48 -3.67
C PRO A 35 7.44 -18.11 -4.90
N GLU A 36 7.64 -19.10 -5.79
CA GLU A 36 8.39 -18.92 -7.04
C GLU A 36 7.85 -17.76 -7.89
N GLY A 37 8.76 -16.95 -8.43
CA GLY A 37 8.45 -15.77 -9.24
C GLY A 37 7.92 -14.56 -8.45
N VAL A 38 7.62 -14.70 -7.14
CA VAL A 38 7.22 -13.54 -6.31
C VAL A 38 8.38 -12.55 -6.13
N PRO A 39 9.63 -12.99 -5.83
CA PRO A 39 10.74 -12.06 -5.71
C PRO A 39 10.92 -11.16 -6.93
N GLU A 40 10.89 -11.71 -8.15
CA GLU A 40 11.04 -10.99 -9.41
C GLU A 40 9.91 -9.98 -9.61
N ARG A 41 8.68 -10.36 -9.27
CA ARG A 41 7.51 -9.46 -9.34
C ARG A 41 7.58 -8.32 -8.32
N LEU A 42 8.12 -8.56 -7.11
CA LEU A 42 8.37 -7.49 -6.13
C LEU A 42 9.42 -6.49 -6.63
N GLU A 43 10.46 -6.96 -7.34
CA GLU A 43 11.42 -6.09 -8.02
C GLU A 43 10.74 -5.18 -9.06
N GLU A 44 9.83 -5.75 -9.86
CA GLU A 44 9.08 -5.01 -10.87
C GLU A 44 8.15 -3.97 -10.22
N ILE A 45 7.48 -4.34 -9.12
CA ILE A 45 6.63 -3.44 -8.34
C ILE A 45 7.43 -2.23 -7.82
N VAL A 46 8.58 -2.47 -7.19
CA VAL A 46 9.39 -1.38 -6.64
C VAL A 46 9.95 -0.51 -7.75
N ARG A 47 10.40 -1.10 -8.88
CA ARG A 47 10.86 -0.38 -10.06
C ARG A 47 9.79 0.54 -10.64
N ALA A 48 8.52 0.10 -10.68
CA ALA A 48 7.40 0.91 -11.16
C ALA A 48 7.18 2.19 -10.33
N GLY A 49 7.57 2.20 -9.06
CA GLY A 49 7.55 3.39 -8.21
C GLY A 49 8.51 4.48 -8.68
N GLY A 50 9.57 4.13 -9.40
CA GLY A 50 10.56 5.08 -9.94
C GLY A 50 11.24 5.89 -8.84
N ILE A 51 11.65 5.22 -7.75
CA ILE A 51 12.38 5.83 -6.63
C ILE A 51 13.70 6.40 -7.13
N LEU A 52 14.00 7.63 -6.72
CA LEU A 52 15.27 8.29 -6.95
C LEU A 52 16.13 8.31 -5.67
N PRO A 53 17.46 8.37 -5.78
CA PRO A 53 18.31 8.57 -4.62
C PRO A 53 17.92 9.85 -3.87
N GLY A 54 17.76 9.74 -2.55
CA GLY A 54 17.34 10.85 -1.70
C GLY A 54 15.81 10.97 -1.49
N ASP A 55 14.98 10.19 -2.20
CA ASP A 55 13.55 10.19 -1.99
C ASP A 55 13.15 9.75 -0.58
N THR A 56 11.98 10.21 -0.14
CA THR A 56 11.25 9.68 1.02
C THR A 56 10.22 8.67 0.54
N VAL A 57 10.32 7.44 1.02
CA VAL A 57 9.44 6.33 0.64
C VAL A 57 8.55 5.91 1.81
N LEU A 58 7.27 5.64 1.53
CA LEU A 58 6.30 5.12 2.49
C LEU A 58 5.80 3.74 2.04
N ASP A 59 5.96 2.73 2.89
CA ASP A 59 5.41 1.38 2.71
C ASP A 59 4.16 1.20 3.59
N ILE A 60 2.99 1.06 2.99
CA ILE A 60 1.68 1.00 3.64
C ILE A 60 1.19 -0.45 3.65
N GLY A 61 0.75 -0.92 4.83
CA GLY A 61 0.50 -2.34 5.04
C GLY A 61 1.80 -3.12 4.84
N SER A 62 2.87 -2.59 5.40
CA SER A 62 4.26 -3.02 5.16
C SER A 62 4.55 -4.46 5.58
N GLY A 63 3.68 -5.03 6.42
CA GLY A 63 3.88 -6.36 6.97
C GLY A 63 5.24 -6.48 7.65
N THR A 64 5.96 -7.57 7.37
CA THR A 64 7.30 -7.82 7.90
C THR A 64 8.42 -7.10 7.14
N GLY A 65 8.06 -6.23 6.17
CA GLY A 65 9.01 -5.40 5.42
C GLY A 65 9.56 -6.03 4.14
N ILE A 66 8.74 -6.81 3.43
CA ILE A 66 9.16 -7.55 2.23
C ILE A 66 9.72 -6.65 1.11
N LEU A 67 9.23 -5.41 0.99
CA LEU A 67 9.73 -4.44 0.00
C LEU A 67 11.00 -3.73 0.45
N ILE A 68 11.26 -3.66 1.74
CA ILE A 68 12.33 -2.82 2.32
C ILE A 68 13.72 -3.11 1.71
N PRO A 69 14.19 -4.38 1.58
CA PRO A 69 15.51 -4.64 1.00
C PRO A 69 15.63 -4.21 -0.47
N ILE A 70 14.51 -4.23 -1.21
CA ILE A 70 14.45 -3.78 -2.60
C ILE A 70 14.50 -2.26 -2.65
N ILE A 71 13.66 -1.58 -1.84
CA ILE A 71 13.60 -0.12 -1.74
C ILE A 71 14.97 0.46 -1.37
N LYS A 72 15.68 -0.13 -0.41
CA LYS A 72 17.01 0.33 0.05
C LYS A 72 18.05 0.40 -1.06
N ARG A 73 17.95 -0.43 -2.10
CA ARG A 73 18.90 -0.40 -3.25
C ARG A 73 18.81 0.90 -4.07
N TYR A 74 17.67 1.61 -3.99
CA TYR A 74 17.47 2.91 -4.64
C TYR A 74 18.00 4.08 -3.81
N LYS A 75 18.57 3.82 -2.61
CA LYS A 75 19.17 4.82 -1.72
C LYS A 75 18.23 5.96 -1.34
N PRO A 76 17.02 5.67 -0.85
CA PRO A 76 16.14 6.71 -0.33
C PRO A 76 16.79 7.39 0.88
N SER A 77 16.45 8.65 1.15
CA SER A 77 16.88 9.37 2.36
C SER A 77 16.13 8.91 3.60
N GLN A 78 14.88 8.47 3.43
CA GLN A 78 14.02 8.02 4.50
C GLN A 78 13.06 6.93 4.03
N ILE A 79 12.85 5.92 4.85
CA ILE A 79 11.79 4.93 4.68
C ILE A 79 10.87 4.99 5.90
N TYR A 80 9.59 5.22 5.62
CA TYR A 80 8.49 5.06 6.58
C TYR A 80 7.74 3.76 6.28
N ALA A 81 7.24 3.10 7.31
CA ALA A 81 6.41 1.92 7.20
C ALA A 81 5.21 2.03 8.15
N CYS A 82 4.01 1.73 7.70
CA CYS A 82 2.84 1.65 8.58
C CYS A 82 2.07 0.35 8.36
N ASP A 83 1.53 -0.17 9.47
CA ASP A 83 0.69 -1.38 9.48
C ASP A 83 -0.25 -1.34 10.69
N LEU A 84 -1.33 -2.12 10.64
CA LEU A 84 -2.26 -2.32 11.76
C LEU A 84 -1.76 -3.41 12.72
N SER A 85 -0.89 -4.32 12.27
CA SER A 85 -0.37 -5.44 13.03
C SER A 85 0.92 -5.05 13.78
N GLU A 86 0.85 -5.11 15.10
CA GLU A 86 2.02 -4.87 15.96
C GLU A 86 3.10 -5.94 15.77
N LYS A 87 2.69 -7.20 15.53
CA LYS A 87 3.64 -8.29 15.30
C LYS A 87 4.39 -8.14 14.00
N MET A 88 3.70 -7.72 12.92
CA MET A 88 4.32 -7.41 11.65
C MET A 88 5.38 -6.33 11.80
N LEU A 89 5.02 -5.19 12.40
CA LEU A 89 5.95 -4.08 12.60
C LEU A 89 7.10 -4.42 13.56
N SER A 90 6.86 -5.24 14.58
CA SER A 90 7.93 -5.72 15.46
C SER A 90 8.96 -6.53 14.70
N GLN A 91 8.52 -7.43 13.81
CA GLN A 91 9.41 -8.20 12.95
C GLN A 91 10.15 -7.30 11.95
N LEU A 92 9.43 -6.37 11.31
CA LEU A 92 10.05 -5.38 10.40
C LEU A 92 11.14 -4.60 11.12
N LYS A 93 10.87 -4.08 12.30
CA LYS A 93 11.82 -3.29 13.09
C LYS A 93 13.04 -4.09 13.54
N THR A 94 12.87 -5.40 13.82
CA THR A 94 13.97 -6.30 14.11
C THR A 94 14.90 -6.46 12.90
N ASN A 95 14.32 -6.64 11.71
CA ASN A 95 15.08 -6.86 10.48
C ASN A 95 15.67 -5.56 9.91
N TYR A 96 14.97 -4.43 10.11
CA TYR A 96 15.31 -3.11 9.53
C TYR A 96 15.16 -2.00 10.57
N PRO A 97 16.07 -1.91 11.57
CA PRO A 97 15.95 -0.98 12.70
C PRO A 97 16.03 0.51 12.30
N ASP A 98 16.55 0.80 11.13
CA ASP A 98 16.65 2.14 10.54
C ASP A 98 15.35 2.62 9.86
N VAL A 99 14.35 1.74 9.68
CA VAL A 99 13.05 2.11 9.14
C VAL A 99 12.17 2.69 10.25
N GLN A 100 11.59 3.84 10.02
CA GLN A 100 10.64 4.44 10.96
C GLN A 100 9.26 3.82 10.80
N THR A 101 8.75 3.19 11.85
CA THR A 101 7.49 2.43 11.84
C THR A 101 6.36 3.15 12.57
N PHE A 102 5.13 3.00 12.08
CA PHE A 102 3.90 3.55 12.66
C PHE A 102 2.83 2.47 12.78
N LEU A 103 2.39 2.17 14.01
CA LEU A 103 1.26 1.28 14.28
C LEU A 103 -0.03 2.07 14.12
N THR A 104 -0.56 2.15 12.91
CA THR A 104 -1.72 2.99 12.58
C THR A 104 -2.37 2.59 11.27
N ASP A 105 -3.66 2.94 11.12
CA ASP A 105 -4.31 2.98 9.82
C ASP A 105 -3.73 4.12 8.97
N VAL A 106 -3.58 3.90 7.66
CA VAL A 106 -3.05 4.90 6.74
C VAL A 106 -3.86 6.20 6.75
N LYS A 107 -5.18 6.14 6.97
CA LYS A 107 -6.04 7.33 7.09
C LYS A 107 -5.65 8.24 8.26
N ASP A 108 -5.10 7.66 9.32
CA ASP A 108 -4.73 8.35 10.56
C ASP A 108 -3.23 8.63 10.66
N LEU A 109 -2.43 8.20 9.66
CA LEU A 109 -0.98 8.38 9.64
C LEU A 109 -0.60 9.87 9.62
N ARG A 110 0.18 10.30 10.62
CA ARG A 110 0.62 11.69 10.79
C ARG A 110 2.04 11.89 10.26
N LEU A 111 2.14 12.27 9.00
CA LEU A 111 3.37 12.77 8.36
C LEU A 111 3.18 14.22 7.93
N PRO A 112 4.25 15.01 7.75
CA PRO A 112 4.15 16.35 7.21
C PRO A 112 3.46 16.38 5.84
N GLN A 113 2.81 17.49 5.50
CA GLN A 113 2.23 17.67 4.17
C GLN A 113 3.34 17.64 3.11
N ALA A 114 3.05 17.03 1.96
CA ALA A 114 3.97 16.95 0.82
C ALA A 114 5.39 16.49 1.21
N SER A 115 5.48 15.42 2.03
CA SER A 115 6.76 14.89 2.53
C SER A 115 7.17 13.56 1.91
N VAL A 116 6.25 12.86 1.21
CA VAL A 116 6.48 11.54 0.63
C VAL A 116 6.62 11.64 -0.89
N ASP A 117 7.70 11.09 -1.46
CA ASP A 117 7.93 11.04 -2.90
C ASP A 117 7.24 9.83 -3.53
N VAL A 118 7.35 8.65 -2.89
CA VAL A 118 6.73 7.41 -3.37
C VAL A 118 6.07 6.66 -2.21
N ALA A 119 4.80 6.31 -2.37
CA ALA A 119 4.08 5.43 -1.44
C ALA A 119 3.73 4.11 -2.11
N PHE A 120 3.93 2.98 -1.41
CA PHE A 120 3.56 1.64 -1.86
C PHE A 120 2.38 1.13 -1.04
N LEU A 121 1.40 0.53 -1.72
CA LEU A 121 0.30 -0.28 -1.17
C LEU A 121 0.41 -1.68 -1.80
N ASN A 122 1.43 -2.43 -1.39
CA ASN A 122 1.66 -3.77 -1.92
C ASN A 122 0.86 -4.82 -1.14
N ALA A 123 0.00 -5.56 -1.84
CA ALA A 123 -0.86 -6.62 -1.29
C ALA A 123 -1.80 -6.16 -0.15
N CYS A 124 -2.04 -4.85 0.02
CA CYS A 124 -2.85 -4.32 1.12
C CYS A 124 -4.08 -3.51 0.67
N TYR A 125 -4.13 -2.99 -0.57
CA TYR A 125 -5.26 -2.17 -1.05
C TYR A 125 -6.65 -2.81 -0.84
N PRO A 126 -6.87 -4.12 -1.11
CA PRO A 126 -8.16 -4.76 -0.87
C PRO A 126 -8.59 -4.75 0.61
N ASN A 127 -7.64 -4.65 1.51
CA ASN A 127 -7.85 -4.69 2.96
C ASN A 127 -8.15 -3.31 3.58
N ILE A 128 -7.90 -2.20 2.88
CA ILE A 128 -8.14 -0.86 3.42
C ILE A 128 -9.65 -0.64 3.57
N ALA A 129 -10.13 -0.57 4.82
CA ALA A 129 -11.56 -0.42 5.11
C ALA A 129 -12.08 0.98 4.73
N ASP A 130 -11.34 2.03 5.06
CA ASP A 130 -11.66 3.43 4.73
C ASP A 130 -10.75 3.95 3.62
N LYS A 131 -11.07 3.57 2.37
CA LYS A 131 -10.30 4.05 1.21
C LYS A 131 -10.43 5.55 0.99
N ALA A 132 -11.58 6.13 1.28
CA ALA A 132 -11.77 7.57 1.15
C ALA A 132 -10.82 8.33 2.09
N GLY A 133 -10.82 8.01 3.39
CA GLY A 133 -9.91 8.61 4.36
C GLY A 133 -8.44 8.31 4.06
N ALA A 134 -8.13 7.10 3.58
CA ALA A 134 -6.78 6.73 3.17
C ALA A 134 -6.26 7.61 2.02
N PHE A 135 -7.05 7.80 0.95
CA PHE A 135 -6.65 8.61 -0.20
C PHE A 135 -6.71 10.11 0.06
N ASP A 136 -7.59 10.60 0.95
CA ASP A 136 -7.52 11.98 1.46
C ASP A 136 -6.19 12.24 2.16
N ASN A 137 -5.77 11.34 3.05
CA ASN A 137 -4.50 11.49 3.74
C ASN A 137 -3.30 11.33 2.79
N LEU A 138 -3.32 10.38 1.86
CA LEU A 138 -2.28 10.22 0.83
C LEU A 138 -2.19 11.47 -0.05
N SER A 139 -3.33 12.07 -0.41
CA SER A 139 -3.35 13.35 -1.14
C SER A 139 -2.66 14.47 -0.36
N ARG A 140 -2.75 14.47 0.95
CA ARG A 140 -2.09 15.47 1.80
C ARG A 140 -0.57 15.23 1.92
N ILE A 141 -0.15 13.96 2.14
CA ILE A 141 1.25 13.66 2.48
C ILE A 141 2.15 13.42 1.27
N VAL A 142 1.61 12.95 0.14
CA VAL A 142 2.39 12.75 -1.09
C VAL A 142 2.68 14.10 -1.73
N LYS A 143 3.92 14.31 -2.18
CA LYS A 143 4.34 15.53 -2.86
C LYS A 143 3.63 15.72 -4.21
N PRO A 144 3.42 16.95 -4.69
CA PRO A 144 3.10 17.19 -6.10
C PRO A 144 4.10 16.47 -7.00
N GLY A 145 3.60 15.72 -7.99
CA GLY A 145 4.43 14.86 -8.86
C GLY A 145 4.89 13.54 -8.24
N GLY A 146 4.68 13.34 -6.93
CA GLY A 146 4.93 12.07 -6.23
C GLY A 146 4.00 10.95 -6.70
N ARG A 147 4.29 9.73 -6.31
CA ARG A 147 3.60 8.53 -6.81
C ARG A 147 3.03 7.68 -5.70
N VAL A 148 1.92 7.00 -6.03
CA VAL A 148 1.32 5.94 -5.21
C VAL A 148 1.26 4.68 -6.06
N VAL A 149 1.89 3.59 -5.62
CA VAL A 149 1.92 2.29 -6.30
C VAL A 149 0.99 1.33 -5.58
N ILE A 150 -0.10 0.96 -6.21
CA ILE A 150 -1.03 -0.07 -5.73
C ILE A 150 -0.69 -1.35 -6.47
N SER A 151 -0.36 -2.43 -5.76
CA SER A 151 0.15 -3.64 -6.40
C SER A 151 -0.20 -4.92 -5.67
N HIS A 152 -0.10 -6.04 -6.41
CA HIS A 152 -0.15 -7.38 -5.85
C HIS A 152 0.74 -8.33 -6.66
N PRO A 153 1.73 -9.04 -6.04
CA PRO A 153 2.67 -9.89 -6.75
C PRO A 153 2.08 -11.25 -7.19
N MET A 154 0.82 -11.51 -6.90
CA MET A 154 0.08 -12.70 -7.36
C MET A 154 -1.16 -12.33 -8.19
N GLY A 155 -1.32 -11.05 -8.58
CA GLY A 155 -2.40 -10.56 -9.42
C GLY A 155 -3.77 -10.50 -8.73
N LYS A 156 -4.80 -10.09 -9.49
CA LYS A 156 -6.18 -9.91 -8.99
C LYS A 156 -6.86 -11.22 -8.65
N THR A 157 -6.65 -12.26 -9.46
CA THR A 157 -7.33 -13.56 -9.32
C THR A 157 -7.02 -14.23 -7.99
N PHE A 158 -5.81 -14.00 -7.46
CA PHE A 158 -5.45 -14.48 -6.13
C PHE A 158 -6.34 -13.86 -5.05
N ILE A 159 -6.59 -12.55 -5.09
CA ILE A 159 -7.48 -11.88 -4.11
C ILE A 159 -8.93 -12.38 -4.24
N LEU A 160 -9.40 -12.57 -5.46
CA LEU A 160 -10.74 -13.13 -5.70
C LEU A 160 -10.89 -14.52 -5.07
N SER A 161 -9.86 -15.38 -5.15
CA SER A 161 -9.88 -16.71 -4.53
C SER A 161 -9.90 -16.69 -2.99
N LEU A 162 -9.52 -15.57 -2.36
CA LEU A 162 -9.52 -15.44 -0.91
C LEU A 162 -10.83 -14.87 -0.33
N LYS A 163 -11.70 -14.27 -1.16
CA LYS A 163 -12.90 -13.54 -0.69
C LYS A 163 -13.77 -14.35 0.26
N ASP A 164 -14.06 -15.60 -0.12
CA ASP A 164 -14.96 -16.46 0.66
C ASP A 164 -14.29 -17.05 1.93
N ALA A 165 -12.97 -17.01 1.99
CA ALA A 165 -12.20 -17.52 3.14
C ALA A 165 -11.93 -16.47 4.21
N MET A 166 -12.13 -15.17 3.90
CA MET A 166 -11.84 -14.09 4.84
C MET A 166 -13.03 -13.79 5.74
N SER A 167 -12.75 -13.48 7.01
CA SER A 167 -13.75 -13.05 8.00
C SER A 167 -14.15 -11.56 7.88
N PHE A 168 -13.60 -10.86 6.91
CA PHE A 168 -13.87 -9.45 6.60
C PHE A 168 -13.93 -9.25 5.09
N PRO A 169 -14.61 -8.19 4.60
CA PRO A 169 -14.72 -7.93 3.18
C PRO A 169 -13.36 -7.59 2.56
N LEU A 170 -13.09 -8.14 1.38
CA LEU A 170 -11.98 -7.77 0.51
C LEU A 170 -12.54 -7.04 -0.71
N ASP A 171 -12.04 -5.84 -0.95
CA ASP A 171 -12.37 -5.11 -2.18
C ASP A 171 -11.54 -5.63 -3.36
N GLU A 172 -12.03 -5.37 -4.56
CA GLU A 172 -11.30 -5.73 -5.78
C GLU A 172 -10.31 -4.63 -6.17
N PHE A 173 -9.26 -5.03 -6.86
CA PHE A 173 -8.39 -4.07 -7.53
C PHE A 173 -9.13 -3.44 -8.71
N PRO A 174 -9.11 -2.10 -8.88
CA PRO A 174 -9.79 -1.44 -9.97
C PRO A 174 -9.15 -1.80 -11.34
N GLY A 175 -9.96 -1.78 -12.39
CA GLY A 175 -9.47 -1.71 -13.77
C GLY A 175 -8.95 -0.30 -14.06
N ARG A 176 -8.25 -0.11 -15.20
CA ARG A 176 -7.66 1.18 -15.56
C ARG A 176 -8.70 2.32 -15.58
N GLN A 177 -9.80 2.14 -16.29
CA GLN A 177 -10.84 3.15 -16.38
C GLN A 177 -11.46 3.48 -15.03
N SER A 178 -11.79 2.45 -14.22
CA SER A 178 -12.32 2.66 -12.87
C SER A 178 -11.32 3.38 -11.97
N ALA A 179 -10.01 3.11 -12.12
CA ALA A 179 -8.96 3.78 -11.36
C ALA A 179 -8.91 5.28 -11.69
N GLU A 180 -9.04 5.66 -12.96
CA GLU A 180 -9.09 7.07 -13.38
C GLU A 180 -10.24 7.83 -12.70
N GLU A 181 -11.41 7.21 -12.60
CA GLU A 181 -12.59 7.79 -11.93
C GLU A 181 -12.44 7.81 -10.39
N LEU A 182 -11.90 6.73 -9.79
CA LEU A 182 -11.79 6.56 -8.34
C LEU A 182 -10.79 7.53 -7.71
N PHE A 183 -9.65 7.79 -8.36
CA PHE A 183 -8.54 8.51 -7.73
C PHE A 183 -8.43 9.98 -8.15
N LYS A 184 -9.11 10.38 -9.21
CA LYS A 184 -9.17 11.79 -9.67
C LYS A 184 -9.65 12.77 -8.59
N PRO A 185 -10.70 12.48 -7.78
CA PRO A 185 -11.14 13.38 -6.71
C PRO A 185 -10.08 13.68 -5.65
N TYR A 186 -9.09 12.78 -5.51
CA TYR A 186 -7.98 12.91 -4.57
C TYR A 186 -6.73 13.55 -5.20
N GLY A 187 -6.85 14.03 -6.43
CA GLY A 187 -5.75 14.69 -7.15
C GLY A 187 -4.71 13.73 -7.74
N PHE A 188 -5.09 12.46 -7.95
CA PHE A 188 -4.23 11.47 -8.59
C PHE A 188 -4.70 11.11 -10.00
N GLU A 189 -3.73 10.91 -10.89
CA GLU A 189 -3.92 10.46 -12.26
C GLU A 189 -3.23 9.13 -12.49
N VAL A 190 -3.78 8.27 -13.34
CA VAL A 190 -3.15 6.98 -13.68
C VAL A 190 -1.95 7.22 -14.59
N ALA A 191 -0.75 6.98 -14.06
CA ALA A 191 0.51 7.12 -14.78
C ALA A 191 0.88 5.85 -15.56
N SER A 192 0.71 4.65 -14.95
CA SER A 192 0.90 3.38 -15.63
C SER A 192 0.01 2.31 -15.03
N PHE A 193 -0.23 1.23 -15.81
CA PHE A 193 -1.12 0.15 -15.42
C PHE A 193 -0.68 -1.17 -16.04
N THR A 194 -0.50 -2.18 -15.19
CA THR A 194 -0.21 -3.57 -15.55
C THR A 194 -1.23 -4.48 -14.85
N ASP A 195 -1.90 -5.34 -15.60
CA ASP A 195 -2.87 -6.30 -15.09
C ASP A 195 -2.67 -7.64 -15.80
N GLN A 196 -1.84 -8.47 -15.21
CA GLN A 196 -1.47 -9.80 -15.71
C GLN A 196 -2.01 -10.88 -14.75
N ALA A 197 -1.98 -12.12 -15.17
CA ALA A 197 -2.49 -13.25 -14.38
C ALA A 197 -1.88 -13.31 -12.97
N GLN A 198 -0.59 -13.00 -12.84
CA GLN A 198 0.15 -13.09 -11.57
C GLN A 198 0.78 -11.75 -11.16
N LEU A 199 0.38 -10.64 -11.74
CA LEU A 199 0.93 -9.34 -11.38
C LEU A 199 -0.09 -8.23 -11.62
N TYR A 200 -0.34 -7.44 -10.58
CA TYR A 200 -1.11 -6.22 -10.69
C TYR A 200 -0.24 -5.04 -10.23
N ILE A 201 -0.12 -4.01 -11.06
CA ILE A 201 0.53 -2.74 -10.71
C ILE A 201 -0.28 -1.60 -11.29
N LEU A 202 -0.72 -0.71 -10.43
CA LEU A 202 -1.33 0.58 -10.77
C LEU A 202 -0.45 1.67 -10.17
N VAL A 203 0.13 2.50 -11.01
CA VAL A 203 0.88 3.69 -10.58
C VAL A 203 0.01 4.91 -10.75
N LEU A 204 -0.25 5.57 -9.65
CA LEU A 204 -0.90 6.87 -9.59
C LEU A 204 0.15 7.95 -9.41
N LYS A 205 0.01 9.06 -10.14
CA LYS A 205 0.85 10.25 -9.98
C LYS A 205 0.00 11.38 -9.44
N LYS A 206 0.47 12.04 -8.39
CA LYS A 206 -0.20 13.22 -7.87
C LYS A 206 -0.02 14.39 -8.86
N ALA A 207 -1.11 15.04 -9.21
CA ALA A 207 -1.07 16.23 -10.07
C ALA A 207 -0.09 17.26 -9.51
N ALA A 208 0.66 17.92 -10.38
CA ALA A 208 1.41 19.10 -9.99
C ALA A 208 0.42 20.16 -9.52
N SER A 209 0.73 20.82 -8.38
CA SER A 209 -0.06 22.00 -7.99
C SER A 209 -0.06 22.97 -9.16
N GLY A 210 -1.23 23.27 -9.73
CA GLY A 210 -1.32 24.32 -10.74
C GLY A 210 -0.73 25.62 -10.17
N LEU A 211 0.14 26.24 -10.93
CA LEU A 211 0.64 27.59 -10.68
C LEU A 211 -0.51 28.59 -10.69
#